data_bd165df9f75880dfd3cef1851bccba7a
#
_entry.id   bd165df9f75880dfd3cef1851bccba7a
#
_cell.length_a   1.000
_cell.length_b   1.000
_cell.length_c   1.000
_cell.angle_alpha   90.00
_cell.angle_beta   90.00
_cell.angle_gamma   90.00
#
_symmetry.space_group_name_H-M   'P 1'
#
loop_
_entity.id
_entity.type
_entity.pdbx_description
1 polymer ?
#
loop_
_entity_poly.entity_id
_entity_poly.type
_entity_poly.pdbx_seq_one_letter_code
_entity_poly.pdbx_strand_id
1 'polypeptide(L)'
;MHIATPEMDDAVRVLRRTLADNGGVRDFTLVAVGPLRNIANLLKSGADDISEKTGRELIAENVVEFVTMLGNFTSSEAVEWNVLMDIPSARLCVSELPVPVVFAPWEIGGHIITGQRLDEVPEDHPVRAAYTLHADGKHHTRMSWDPITVLCAVRDDSPLYRREPLHVTVNERGVTLPEDGCDMVRLVQCAPDEEIVDALDALML
;
A
#
# COMPACT_ATOMS: atom_id res chain seq x y z
N MET A 1 20.65 13.19 -22.93
CA MET A 1 20.28 11.95 -23.59
C MET A 1 18.81 11.69 -23.26
N HIS A 2 17.89 11.94 -24.21
CA HIS A 2 16.48 11.57 -24.04
C HIS A 2 16.39 10.05 -24.18
N ILE A 3 16.23 9.36 -23.05
CA ILE A 3 15.80 7.97 -23.09
C ILE A 3 14.31 8.02 -23.46
N ALA A 4 13.99 7.53 -24.67
CA ALA A 4 12.59 7.37 -25.05
C ALA A 4 11.94 6.47 -24.00
N THR A 5 10.97 6.98 -23.27
CA THR A 5 10.11 6.16 -22.40
C THR A 5 9.40 5.16 -23.31
N PRO A 6 9.55 3.84 -23.09
CA PRO A 6 8.75 2.87 -23.84
C PRO A 6 7.27 3.20 -23.65
N GLU A 7 6.48 2.98 -24.70
CA GLU A 7 5.03 3.10 -24.62
C GLU A 7 4.54 2.13 -23.55
N MET A 8 4.07 2.67 -22.42
CA MET A 8 3.67 1.87 -21.27
C MET A 8 2.15 1.69 -21.31
N ASP A 9 1.70 0.48 -21.04
CA ASP A 9 0.27 0.21 -20.88
C ASP A 9 -0.30 1.04 -19.72
N ASP A 10 -1.55 1.45 -19.84
CA ASP A 10 -2.30 2.10 -18.78
C ASP A 10 -2.40 1.18 -17.55
N ALA A 11 -2.19 1.73 -16.35
CA ALA A 11 -2.16 0.96 -15.12
C ALA A 11 -3.45 0.13 -14.87
N VAL A 12 -4.60 0.67 -15.24
CA VAL A 12 -5.88 -0.05 -15.11
C VAL A 12 -5.91 -1.25 -16.05
N ARG A 13 -5.44 -1.09 -17.29
CA ARG A 13 -5.36 -2.20 -18.25
C ARG A 13 -4.42 -3.31 -17.77
N VAL A 14 -3.27 -2.95 -17.19
CA VAL A 14 -2.34 -3.93 -16.60
C VAL A 14 -3.01 -4.68 -15.46
N LEU A 15 -3.64 -3.98 -14.52
CA LEU A 15 -4.33 -4.59 -13.39
C LEU A 15 -5.49 -5.49 -13.87
N ARG A 16 -6.31 -5.03 -14.80
CA ARG A 16 -7.41 -5.82 -15.37
C ARG A 16 -6.90 -7.11 -16.02
N ARG A 17 -5.82 -7.04 -16.81
CA ARG A 17 -5.21 -8.21 -17.46
C ARG A 17 -4.70 -9.19 -16.41
N THR A 18 -3.94 -8.71 -15.42
CA THR A 18 -3.41 -9.55 -14.35
C THR A 18 -4.52 -10.29 -13.60
N LEU A 19 -5.61 -9.61 -13.25
CA LEU A 19 -6.73 -10.22 -12.56
C LEU A 19 -7.53 -11.18 -13.46
N ALA A 20 -7.73 -10.83 -14.73
CA ALA A 20 -8.45 -11.70 -15.69
C ALA A 20 -7.68 -12.99 -15.98
N ASP A 21 -6.37 -12.90 -16.16
CA ASP A 21 -5.49 -14.05 -16.44
C ASP A 21 -5.42 -15.04 -15.27
N ASN A 22 -5.72 -14.59 -14.04
CA ASN A 22 -5.77 -15.45 -12.83
C ASN A 22 -6.97 -16.42 -12.84
N GLY A 23 -7.93 -16.23 -13.72
CA GLY A 23 -9.03 -17.16 -13.94
C GLY A 23 -10.04 -17.30 -12.78
N GLY A 24 -10.10 -16.34 -11.88
CA GLY A 24 -11.02 -16.33 -10.73
C GLY A 24 -10.52 -17.16 -9.53
N VAL A 25 -9.25 -17.45 -9.47
CA VAL A 25 -8.61 -18.02 -8.27
C VAL A 25 -8.38 -16.89 -7.28
N ARG A 26 -9.06 -16.94 -6.14
CA ARG A 26 -9.00 -15.88 -5.13
C ARG A 26 -7.74 -16.03 -4.23
N ASP A 27 -6.59 -15.63 -4.76
CA ASP A 27 -5.28 -15.78 -4.11
C ASP A 27 -4.37 -14.54 -4.20
N PHE A 28 -4.81 -13.45 -4.83
CA PHE A 28 -4.06 -12.21 -4.86
C PHE A 28 -4.29 -11.36 -3.60
N THR A 29 -3.21 -10.83 -3.04
CA THR A 29 -3.25 -9.67 -2.15
C THR A 29 -2.94 -8.43 -2.98
N LEU A 30 -3.87 -7.48 -3.03
CA LEU A 30 -3.67 -6.21 -3.72
C LEU A 30 -3.06 -5.21 -2.74
N VAL A 31 -1.89 -4.65 -3.08
CA VAL A 31 -1.17 -3.71 -2.20
C VAL A 31 -1.07 -2.33 -2.85
N ALA A 32 -1.40 -1.29 -2.09
CA ALA A 32 -1.21 0.09 -2.51
C ALA A 32 -0.45 0.91 -1.47
N VAL A 33 0.67 1.49 -1.89
CA VAL A 33 1.56 2.31 -1.06
C VAL A 33 1.66 3.75 -1.58
N GLY A 34 0.62 4.23 -2.22
CA GLY A 34 0.49 5.58 -2.78
C GLY A 34 -0.98 5.99 -2.94
N PRO A 35 -1.26 7.13 -3.58
CA PRO A 35 -2.63 7.60 -3.83
C PRO A 35 -3.46 6.56 -4.59
N LEU A 36 -4.73 6.37 -4.20
CA LEU A 36 -5.57 5.25 -4.65
C LEU A 36 -6.22 5.43 -6.03
N ARG A 37 -5.78 6.38 -6.85
CA ARG A 37 -6.39 6.67 -8.16
C ARG A 37 -6.46 5.44 -9.08
N ASN A 38 -5.40 4.65 -9.16
CA ASN A 38 -5.37 3.47 -10.01
C ASN A 38 -6.37 2.41 -9.54
N ILE A 39 -6.50 2.22 -8.23
CA ILE A 39 -7.46 1.29 -7.63
C ILE A 39 -8.90 1.79 -7.83
N ALA A 40 -9.15 3.08 -7.62
CA ALA A 40 -10.44 3.69 -7.87
C ALA A 40 -10.86 3.60 -9.35
N ASN A 41 -9.93 3.81 -10.27
CA ASN A 41 -10.19 3.67 -11.70
C ASN A 41 -10.42 2.22 -12.10
N LEU A 42 -9.67 1.27 -11.54
CA LEU A 42 -9.93 -0.17 -11.71
C LEU A 42 -11.33 -0.51 -11.21
N LEU A 43 -11.70 -0.09 -10.00
CA LEU A 43 -13.01 -0.36 -9.39
C LEU A 43 -14.17 0.16 -10.25
N LYS A 44 -14.00 1.31 -10.91
CA LYS A 44 -14.97 1.93 -11.82
C LYS A 44 -14.96 1.35 -13.23
N SER A 45 -13.94 0.59 -13.63
CA SER A 45 -13.81 0.15 -15.01
C SER A 45 -14.90 -0.83 -15.40
N GLY A 46 -15.47 -0.65 -16.57
CA GLY A 46 -16.45 -1.56 -17.19
C GLY A 46 -15.79 -2.76 -17.88
N ALA A 47 -16.62 -3.58 -18.50
CA ALA A 47 -16.16 -4.60 -19.44
C ALA A 47 -15.40 -3.97 -20.63
N ASP A 48 -14.39 -4.67 -21.13
CA ASP A 48 -13.54 -4.22 -22.24
C ASP A 48 -12.99 -5.42 -23.05
N ASP A 49 -12.01 -5.15 -23.93
CA ASP A 49 -11.33 -6.17 -24.73
C ASP A 49 -10.50 -7.17 -23.93
N ILE A 50 -10.22 -6.90 -22.65
CA ILE A 50 -9.48 -7.78 -21.73
C ILE A 50 -10.44 -8.76 -21.06
N SER A 51 -11.60 -8.26 -20.61
CA SER A 51 -12.57 -9.08 -19.87
C SER A 51 -13.98 -8.51 -19.97
N GLU A 52 -14.98 -9.41 -20.09
CA GLU A 52 -16.39 -9.06 -20.00
C GLU A 52 -16.81 -8.62 -18.58
N LYS A 53 -15.97 -8.87 -17.57
CA LYS A 53 -16.21 -8.47 -16.19
C LYS A 53 -15.80 -7.03 -15.95
N THR A 54 -16.53 -6.36 -15.07
CA THR A 54 -16.14 -5.06 -14.52
C THR A 54 -14.89 -5.20 -13.63
N GLY A 55 -14.18 -4.11 -13.39
CA GLY A 55 -13.05 -4.14 -12.46
C GLY A 55 -13.44 -4.53 -11.04
N ARG A 56 -14.65 -4.16 -10.58
CA ARG A 56 -15.22 -4.59 -9.30
C ARG A 56 -15.38 -6.10 -9.21
N GLU A 57 -15.90 -6.73 -10.25
CA GLU A 57 -16.06 -8.19 -10.33
C GLU A 57 -14.69 -8.89 -10.37
N LEU A 58 -13.74 -8.36 -11.15
CA LEU A 58 -12.38 -8.88 -11.19
C LEU A 58 -11.70 -8.84 -9.82
N ILE A 59 -11.84 -7.73 -9.08
CA ILE A 59 -11.32 -7.63 -7.71
C ILE A 59 -12.00 -8.67 -6.81
N ALA A 60 -13.32 -8.73 -6.81
CA ALA A 60 -14.08 -9.63 -5.92
C ALA A 60 -13.73 -11.11 -6.11
N GLU A 61 -13.45 -11.52 -7.35
CA GLU A 61 -13.17 -12.92 -7.67
C GLU A 61 -11.72 -13.35 -7.46
N ASN A 62 -10.77 -12.41 -7.55
CA ASN A 62 -9.34 -12.75 -7.58
C ASN A 62 -8.57 -12.26 -6.35
N VAL A 63 -9.09 -11.24 -5.64
CA VAL A 63 -8.36 -10.61 -4.54
C VAL A 63 -8.88 -11.12 -3.19
N VAL A 64 -7.98 -11.59 -2.35
CA VAL A 64 -8.28 -12.02 -0.97
C VAL A 64 -8.54 -10.81 -0.08
N GLU A 65 -7.64 -9.83 -0.16
CA GLU A 65 -7.69 -8.61 0.63
C GLU A 65 -6.95 -7.47 -0.07
N PHE A 66 -7.26 -6.25 0.31
CA PHE A 66 -6.56 -5.04 -0.11
C PHE A 66 -5.79 -4.44 1.07
N VAL A 67 -4.47 -4.40 0.98
CA VAL A 67 -3.57 -3.83 2.00
C VAL A 67 -3.07 -2.47 1.53
N THR A 68 -3.22 -1.44 2.35
CA THR A 68 -2.85 -0.08 1.92
C THR A 68 -2.15 0.73 3.00
N MET A 69 -1.10 1.46 2.58
CA MET A 69 -0.53 2.54 3.37
C MET A 69 -1.46 3.75 3.24
N LEU A 70 -2.38 3.89 4.18
CA LEU A 70 -3.42 4.90 4.13
C LEU A 70 -3.89 5.28 5.53
N GLY A 71 -4.11 6.58 5.74
CA GLY A 71 -4.76 7.10 6.93
C GLY A 71 -3.81 7.48 8.05
N ASN A 72 -4.34 8.30 8.96
CA ASN A 72 -3.73 8.67 10.22
C ASN A 72 -4.82 8.57 11.30
N PHE A 73 -4.68 7.61 12.21
CA PHE A 73 -5.69 7.34 13.24
C PHE A 73 -5.35 7.96 14.59
N THR A 74 -4.24 8.72 14.67
CA THR A 74 -3.85 9.45 15.89
C THR A 74 -4.39 10.87 15.95
N SER A 75 -4.98 11.35 14.85
CA SER A 75 -5.50 12.71 14.76
C SER A 75 -6.85 12.75 14.05
N SER A 76 -7.82 13.43 14.64
CA SER A 76 -9.13 13.71 14.04
C SER A 76 -9.11 14.89 13.04
N GLU A 77 -7.95 15.50 12.80
CA GLU A 77 -7.82 16.69 11.95
C GLU A 77 -6.76 16.49 10.84
N ALA A 78 -5.74 15.67 11.08
CA ALA A 78 -4.67 15.46 10.12
C ALA A 78 -5.15 14.60 8.95
N VAL A 79 -4.79 15.01 7.74
CA VAL A 79 -5.00 14.24 6.52
C VAL A 79 -3.68 13.57 6.15
N GLU A 80 -3.69 12.26 6.01
CA GLU A 80 -2.54 11.50 5.56
C GLU A 80 -2.24 11.82 4.08
N TRP A 81 -0.96 11.79 3.68
CA TRP A 81 -0.50 12.27 2.39
C TRP A 81 -1.13 11.55 1.19
N ASN A 82 -1.23 10.22 1.22
CA ASN A 82 -1.82 9.45 0.13
C ASN A 82 -3.31 9.74 -0.05
N VAL A 83 -4.01 9.99 1.06
CA VAL A 83 -5.40 10.47 1.03
C VAL A 83 -5.46 11.88 0.48
N LEU A 84 -4.61 12.80 0.95
CA LEU A 84 -4.60 14.19 0.55
C LEU A 84 -4.39 14.37 -0.97
N MET A 85 -3.54 13.53 -1.56
CA MET A 85 -3.22 13.59 -2.99
C MET A 85 -4.39 13.21 -3.89
N ASP A 86 -5.36 12.40 -3.40
CA ASP A 86 -6.59 12.08 -4.14
C ASP A 86 -7.73 11.64 -3.21
N ILE A 87 -8.30 12.61 -2.51
CA ILE A 87 -9.41 12.38 -1.55
C ILE A 87 -10.59 11.63 -2.19
N PRO A 88 -11.07 11.97 -3.40
CA PRO A 88 -12.18 11.25 -4.01
C PRO A 88 -11.90 9.76 -4.24
N SER A 89 -10.67 9.43 -4.67
CA SER A 89 -10.28 8.05 -4.89
C SER A 89 -10.13 7.27 -3.57
N ALA A 90 -9.56 7.88 -2.54
CA ALA A 90 -9.47 7.28 -1.22
C ALA A 90 -10.86 6.99 -0.64
N ARG A 91 -11.77 7.98 -0.68
CA ARG A 91 -13.17 7.82 -0.24
C ARG A 91 -13.86 6.66 -0.94
N LEU A 92 -13.77 6.63 -2.27
CA LEU A 92 -14.39 5.57 -3.07
C LEU A 92 -13.85 4.19 -2.70
N CYS A 93 -12.53 4.03 -2.64
CA CYS A 93 -11.92 2.74 -2.34
C CYS A 93 -12.28 2.26 -0.94
N VAL A 94 -12.22 3.12 0.07
CA VAL A 94 -12.57 2.76 1.44
C VAL A 94 -14.04 2.35 1.56
N SER A 95 -14.96 3.03 0.84
CA SER A 95 -16.39 2.74 0.95
C SER A 95 -16.90 1.59 0.07
N GLU A 96 -16.20 1.26 -1.03
CA GLU A 96 -16.79 0.41 -2.07
C GLU A 96 -15.95 -0.81 -2.49
N LEU A 97 -14.73 -0.99 -2.00
CA LEU A 97 -13.96 -2.17 -2.32
C LEU A 97 -14.72 -3.44 -1.87
N PRO A 98 -14.87 -4.45 -2.76
CA PRO A 98 -15.65 -5.66 -2.47
C PRO A 98 -14.85 -6.72 -1.69
N VAL A 99 -13.73 -6.35 -1.08
CA VAL A 99 -12.82 -7.23 -0.35
C VAL A 99 -12.41 -6.56 0.97
N PRO A 100 -11.98 -7.34 1.97
CA PRO A 100 -11.46 -6.77 3.22
C PRO A 100 -10.36 -5.75 2.97
N VAL A 101 -10.40 -4.63 3.68
CA VAL A 101 -9.37 -3.57 3.62
C VAL A 101 -8.53 -3.62 4.87
N VAL A 102 -7.21 -3.68 4.69
CA VAL A 102 -6.22 -3.65 5.77
C VAL A 102 -5.43 -2.36 5.68
N PHE A 103 -5.53 -1.54 6.71
CA PHE A 103 -4.82 -0.27 6.81
C PHE A 103 -3.48 -0.45 7.51
N ALA A 104 -2.41 0.03 6.86
CA ALA A 104 -1.12 0.33 7.47
C ALA A 104 -1.07 1.85 7.68
N PRO A 105 -1.53 2.37 8.83
CA PRO A 105 -1.70 3.81 9.01
C PRO A 105 -0.36 4.52 9.21
N TRP A 106 -0.36 5.84 9.04
CA TRP A 106 0.83 6.69 9.10
C TRP A 106 1.68 6.49 10.36
N GLU A 107 1.04 6.31 11.50
CA GLU A 107 1.71 6.21 12.81
C GLU A 107 2.62 4.98 12.97
N ILE A 108 2.38 3.89 12.24
CA ILE A 108 3.20 2.66 12.41
C ILE A 108 4.54 2.69 11.66
N GLY A 109 4.73 3.63 10.75
CA GLY A 109 5.95 3.70 9.93
C GLY A 109 6.76 4.98 10.12
N GLY A 110 6.15 6.03 10.72
CA GLY A 110 6.76 7.35 10.82
C GLY A 110 8.00 7.42 11.72
N HIS A 111 8.14 6.50 12.66
CA HIS A 111 9.29 6.41 13.58
C HIS A 111 10.22 5.23 13.28
N ILE A 112 9.84 4.32 12.41
CA ILE A 112 10.68 3.20 11.96
C ILE A 112 11.59 3.68 10.85
N ILE A 113 12.87 3.86 11.15
CA ILE A 113 13.89 4.36 10.22
C ILE A 113 14.77 3.21 9.77
N THR A 114 14.72 2.88 8.48
CA THR A 114 15.53 1.81 7.86
C THR A 114 16.56 2.35 6.89
N GLY A 115 17.45 1.48 6.44
CA GLY A 115 18.49 1.77 5.46
C GLY A 115 19.88 2.03 6.08
N GLN A 116 20.06 1.91 7.39
CA GLN A 116 21.35 2.11 8.05
C GLN A 116 22.40 1.10 7.55
N ARG A 117 21.96 -0.09 7.13
CA ARG A 117 22.83 -1.16 6.65
C ARG A 117 23.09 -1.16 5.15
N LEU A 118 22.55 -0.21 4.41
CA LEU A 118 22.74 -0.12 2.95
C LEU A 118 24.19 0.18 2.53
N ASP A 119 25.05 0.59 3.47
CA ASP A 119 26.49 0.66 3.22
C ASP A 119 27.18 -0.69 3.08
N GLU A 120 26.53 -1.79 3.51
CA GLU A 120 27.02 -3.16 3.38
C GLU A 120 26.89 -3.71 1.95
N VAL A 121 26.10 -3.08 1.08
CA VAL A 121 25.90 -3.48 -0.32
C VAL A 121 26.55 -2.49 -1.28
N PRO A 122 26.85 -2.89 -2.55
CA PRO A 122 27.45 -2.01 -3.55
C PRO A 122 26.61 -0.75 -3.85
N GLU A 123 27.26 0.33 -4.29
CA GLU A 123 26.57 1.60 -4.59
C GLU A 123 25.51 1.49 -5.70
N ASP A 124 25.68 0.56 -6.64
CA ASP A 124 24.73 0.25 -7.71
C ASP A 124 23.62 -0.72 -7.30
N HIS A 125 23.62 -1.18 -6.04
CA HIS A 125 22.50 -1.96 -5.51
C HIS A 125 21.21 -1.11 -5.58
N PRO A 126 20.12 -1.62 -6.18
CA PRO A 126 18.97 -0.78 -6.53
C PRO A 126 18.33 -0.10 -5.33
N VAL A 127 18.26 -0.76 -4.17
CA VAL A 127 17.69 -0.18 -2.95
C VAL A 127 18.62 0.93 -2.41
N ARG A 128 19.94 0.68 -2.32
CA ARG A 128 20.92 1.68 -1.90
C ARG A 128 20.89 2.89 -2.82
N ALA A 129 20.91 2.68 -4.12
CA ALA A 129 20.85 3.76 -5.10
C ALA A 129 19.56 4.61 -4.97
N ALA A 130 18.41 3.97 -4.77
CA ALA A 130 17.13 4.66 -4.61
C ALA A 130 17.09 5.50 -3.33
N TYR A 131 17.54 4.95 -2.20
CA TYR A 131 17.61 5.69 -0.92
C TYR A 131 18.57 6.87 -1.00
N THR A 132 19.75 6.66 -1.60
CA THR A 132 20.77 7.72 -1.80
C THR A 132 20.23 8.86 -2.65
N LEU A 133 19.60 8.54 -3.78
CA LEU A 133 19.00 9.54 -4.67
C LEU A 133 17.88 10.33 -3.99
N HIS A 134 17.04 9.65 -3.20
CA HIS A 134 15.97 10.31 -2.47
C HIS A 134 16.50 11.33 -1.45
N ALA A 135 17.62 11.03 -0.81
CA ALA A 135 18.25 11.88 0.20
C ALA A 135 19.27 12.89 -0.37
N ASP A 136 19.27 13.15 -1.68
CA ASP A 136 20.25 14.02 -2.36
C ASP A 136 21.72 13.62 -2.08
N GLY A 137 21.98 12.33 -1.94
CA GLY A 137 23.31 11.80 -1.66
C GLY A 137 23.82 11.99 -0.21
N LYS A 138 22.97 12.43 0.71
CA LYS A 138 23.39 12.78 2.08
C LYS A 138 23.40 11.59 3.04
N HIS A 139 22.52 10.63 2.83
CA HIS A 139 22.34 9.42 3.66
C HIS A 139 21.51 8.38 2.93
N HIS A 140 21.32 7.20 3.55
CA HIS A 140 20.52 6.12 3.00
C HIS A 140 19.32 5.76 3.90
N THR A 141 18.92 6.62 4.82
CA THR A 141 17.88 6.30 5.80
C THR A 141 16.55 6.98 5.47
N ARG A 142 15.45 6.28 5.74
CA ARG A 142 14.10 6.78 5.52
C ARG A 142 13.10 6.10 6.46
N MET A 143 12.01 6.79 6.73
CA MET A 143 10.82 6.23 7.37
C MET A 143 10.24 5.11 6.51
N SER A 144 9.65 4.08 7.14
CA SER A 144 9.39 2.78 6.52
C SER A 144 7.89 2.46 6.36
N TRP A 145 7.05 3.44 6.07
CA TRP A 145 5.62 3.24 5.86
C TRP A 145 5.31 2.15 4.83
N ASP A 146 5.87 2.30 3.63
CA ASP A 146 5.63 1.42 2.49
C ASP A 146 6.27 0.03 2.69
N PRO A 147 7.54 -0.07 3.15
CA PRO A 147 8.13 -1.37 3.46
C PRO A 147 7.35 -2.18 4.50
N ILE A 148 6.83 -1.54 5.55
CA ILE A 148 5.99 -2.20 6.56
C ILE A 148 4.69 -2.71 5.92
N THR A 149 4.05 -1.89 5.11
CA THR A 149 2.80 -2.27 4.42
C THR A 149 2.99 -3.51 3.56
N VAL A 150 4.07 -3.54 2.78
CA VAL A 150 4.40 -4.70 1.92
C VAL A 150 4.80 -5.91 2.76
N LEU A 151 5.60 -5.73 3.81
CA LEU A 151 5.97 -6.81 4.72
C LEU A 151 4.74 -7.51 5.30
N CYS A 152 3.78 -6.73 5.81
CA CYS A 152 2.55 -7.28 6.40
C CYS A 152 1.61 -7.92 5.38
N ALA A 153 1.65 -7.49 4.12
CA ALA A 153 0.90 -8.11 3.04
C ALA A 153 1.47 -9.46 2.60
N VAL A 154 2.80 -9.62 2.67
CA VAL A 154 3.51 -10.85 2.25
C VAL A 154 3.68 -11.84 3.41
N ARG A 155 3.72 -11.35 4.65
CA ARG A 155 3.93 -12.13 5.87
C ARG A 155 2.86 -11.76 6.91
N ASP A 156 1.64 -12.19 6.69
CA ASP A 156 0.48 -11.91 7.53
C ASP A 156 0.56 -12.54 8.93
N ASP A 157 1.40 -13.56 9.10
CA ASP A 157 1.72 -14.24 10.36
C ASP A 157 2.90 -13.60 11.13
N SER A 158 3.41 -12.46 10.66
CA SER A 158 4.54 -11.79 11.31
C SER A 158 4.20 -11.35 12.74
N PRO A 159 5.02 -11.69 13.75
CA PRO A 159 4.80 -11.26 15.12
C PRO A 159 5.05 -9.76 15.36
N LEU A 160 5.59 -9.05 14.35
CA LEU A 160 5.93 -7.63 14.44
C LEU A 160 4.72 -6.74 14.55
N TYR A 161 3.60 -7.15 13.90
CA TYR A 161 2.34 -6.42 13.86
C TYR A 161 1.17 -7.36 14.09
N ARG A 162 0.11 -6.86 14.72
CA ARG A 162 -1.16 -7.57 14.83
C ARG A 162 -2.23 -6.85 14.04
N ARG A 163 -3.27 -7.58 13.68
CA ARG A 163 -4.45 -7.09 12.99
C ARG A 163 -5.55 -6.79 14.00
N GLU A 164 -6.04 -5.56 14.03
CA GLU A 164 -7.17 -5.15 14.86
C GLU A 164 -8.38 -4.80 13.98
N PRO A 165 -9.56 -5.39 14.25
CA PRO A 165 -10.77 -5.04 13.53
C PRO A 165 -11.23 -3.63 13.87
N LEU A 166 -11.76 -2.93 12.85
CA LEU A 166 -12.38 -1.61 12.97
C LEU A 166 -13.30 -1.37 11.77
N HIS A 167 -13.94 -0.21 11.76
CA HIS A 167 -14.52 0.42 10.58
C HIS A 167 -13.79 1.73 10.31
N VAL A 168 -13.62 2.13 9.05
CA VAL A 168 -12.98 3.39 8.67
C VAL A 168 -13.85 4.13 7.67
N THR A 169 -14.07 5.41 7.94
CA THR A 169 -14.64 6.33 6.97
C THR A 169 -13.64 7.42 6.59
N VAL A 170 -13.74 7.96 5.39
CA VAL A 170 -12.97 9.12 4.94
C VAL A 170 -13.93 10.26 4.66
N ASN A 171 -13.82 11.33 5.43
CA ASN A 171 -14.71 12.48 5.28
C ASN A 171 -14.38 13.33 4.04
N GLU A 172 -15.16 14.37 3.78
CA GLU A 172 -14.97 15.25 2.62
C GLU A 172 -13.66 16.04 2.62
N ARG A 173 -13.06 16.21 3.80
CA ARG A 173 -11.76 16.87 3.95
C ARG A 173 -10.57 15.90 3.83
N GLY A 174 -10.85 14.59 3.68
CA GLY A 174 -9.83 13.54 3.60
C GLY A 174 -9.35 13.03 4.96
N VAL A 175 -9.96 13.44 6.07
CA VAL A 175 -9.62 12.87 7.37
C VAL A 175 -10.16 11.45 7.45
N THR A 176 -9.30 10.51 7.86
CA THR A 176 -9.67 9.12 8.12
C THR A 176 -10.16 8.98 9.55
N LEU A 177 -11.36 8.46 9.71
CA LEU A 177 -12.04 8.34 11.00
C LEU A 177 -12.22 6.86 11.34
N PRO A 178 -11.45 6.33 12.31
CA PRO A 178 -11.67 4.99 12.82
C PRO A 178 -12.91 4.97 13.73
N GLU A 179 -13.73 3.96 13.56
CA GLU A 179 -14.97 3.72 14.31
C GLU A 179 -15.01 2.26 14.78
N ASP A 180 -15.87 1.95 15.73
CA ASP A 180 -16.11 0.57 16.14
C ASP A 180 -16.71 -0.23 14.98
N GLY A 181 -16.13 -1.37 14.66
CA GLY A 181 -16.54 -2.23 13.55
C GLY A 181 -15.65 -3.44 13.37
N CYS A 182 -15.97 -4.28 12.39
CA CYS A 182 -15.21 -5.50 12.13
C CYS A 182 -15.15 -5.85 10.63
N ASP A 183 -15.49 -4.92 9.77
CA ASP A 183 -15.49 -5.10 8.31
C ASP A 183 -14.15 -4.70 7.66
N MET A 184 -13.30 -4.00 8.41
CA MET A 184 -11.96 -3.60 8.02
C MET A 184 -10.97 -3.94 9.13
N VAL A 185 -9.67 -3.76 8.84
CA VAL A 185 -8.58 -4.10 9.75
C VAL A 185 -7.54 -2.98 9.73
N ARG A 186 -6.97 -2.66 10.89
CA ARG A 186 -5.72 -1.89 10.96
C ARG A 186 -4.58 -2.75 11.47
N LEU A 187 -3.38 -2.39 11.06
CA LEU A 187 -2.15 -2.93 11.63
C LEU A 187 -1.76 -2.14 12.88
N VAL A 188 -1.36 -2.86 13.91
CA VAL A 188 -0.88 -2.30 15.17
C VAL A 188 0.46 -2.92 15.50
N GLN A 189 1.44 -2.09 15.79
CA GLN A 189 2.78 -2.54 16.15
C GLN A 189 2.76 -3.36 17.45
N CYS A 190 3.49 -4.46 17.46
CA CYS A 190 3.66 -5.36 18.62
C CYS A 190 5.11 -5.48 19.07
N ALA A 191 6.04 -5.48 18.12
CA ALA A 191 7.45 -5.59 18.40
C ALA A 191 8.10 -4.23 18.68
N PRO A 192 9.24 -4.19 19.40
CA PRO A 192 10.08 -3.00 19.49
C PRO A 192 10.57 -2.52 18.12
N ASP A 193 10.83 -1.22 18.00
CA ASP A 193 11.28 -0.59 16.76
C ASP A 193 12.53 -1.27 16.18
N GLU A 194 13.49 -1.63 17.03
CA GLU A 194 14.75 -2.28 16.64
C GLU A 194 14.51 -3.61 15.92
N GLU A 195 13.57 -4.43 16.40
CA GLU A 195 13.25 -5.71 15.76
C GLU A 195 12.62 -5.51 14.38
N ILE A 196 11.82 -4.46 14.22
CA ILE A 196 11.19 -4.14 12.94
C ILE A 196 12.24 -3.60 11.96
N VAL A 197 13.12 -2.72 12.40
CA VAL A 197 14.23 -2.19 11.60
C VAL A 197 15.14 -3.32 11.14
N ASP A 198 15.55 -4.21 12.05
CA ASP A 198 16.41 -5.36 11.71
C ASP A 198 15.74 -6.29 10.68
N ALA A 199 14.45 -6.56 10.84
CA ALA A 199 13.70 -7.40 9.91
C ALA A 199 13.59 -6.77 8.50
N LEU A 200 13.36 -5.46 8.42
CA LEU A 200 13.29 -4.74 7.16
C LEU A 200 14.65 -4.58 6.50
N ASP A 201 15.68 -4.15 7.25
CA ASP A 201 17.03 -4.00 6.72
C ASP A 201 17.60 -5.33 6.19
N ALA A 202 17.29 -6.45 6.87
CA ALA A 202 17.69 -7.79 6.39
C ALA A 202 17.01 -8.21 5.07
N LEU A 203 15.87 -7.61 4.71
CA LEU A 203 15.17 -7.85 3.44
C LEU A 203 15.62 -6.91 2.32
N MET A 204 16.33 -5.83 2.66
CA MET A 204 16.83 -4.83 1.72
C MET A 204 18.25 -5.13 1.22
N LEU A 205 18.99 -6.02 1.92
CA LEU A 205 20.36 -6.45 1.60
C LEU A 205 20.36 -7.71 0.73
#